data_4b65571abb1a4fd9e4c0a9ee80d91097
#
_entry.id   4b65571abb1a4fd9e4c0a9ee80d91097
#
_cell.length_a   1.000
_cell.length_b   1.000
_cell.length_c   1.000
_cell.angle_alpha   90.00
_cell.angle_beta   90.00
_cell.angle_gamma   90.00
#
_symmetry.space_group_name_H-M   'P 1'
#
loop_
_entity.id
_entity.type
_entity.pdbx_description
1 polymer ?
#
loop_
_entity_poly.entity_id
_entity_poly.type
_entity_poly.pdbx_seq_one_letter_code
_entity_poly.pdbx_strand_id
1 'polypeptide(L)'
;MIKVGDKAPEFTLLDADSKSVSLSDFAGKKVVLWFFPKANTPGWQIEGKGFRDEFQNFADKNIEIIGCSADPPKKQKKFINKNDFQYTMLCDENHEMLKAYGVWGKKKFMGREYMGISRITYLIDGSGKIEKVYSKVNTKTHAKDILCEL
;
A
#
# COMPACT_ATOMS: atom_id res chain seq x y z
N MET A 1 -7.05 3.97 -15.51
CA MET A 1 -5.87 4.02 -14.62
C MET A 1 -5.82 5.34 -13.90
N ILE A 2 -5.55 5.32 -12.62
CA ILE A 2 -5.50 6.53 -11.78
C ILE A 2 -4.24 7.33 -12.09
N LYS A 3 -4.39 8.64 -12.25
CA LYS A 3 -3.31 9.56 -12.61
C LYS A 3 -3.10 10.61 -11.54
N VAL A 4 -1.95 11.26 -11.56
CA VAL A 4 -1.67 12.44 -10.72
C VAL A 4 -2.76 13.49 -10.95
N GLY A 5 -3.30 14.02 -9.87
CA GLY A 5 -4.38 15.01 -9.90
C GLY A 5 -5.78 14.41 -9.79
N ASP A 6 -5.94 13.10 -10.00
CA ASP A 6 -7.22 12.43 -9.84
C ASP A 6 -7.57 12.32 -8.35
N LYS A 7 -8.87 12.33 -8.04
CA LYS A 7 -9.33 12.05 -6.69
C LYS A 7 -9.04 10.58 -6.36
N ALA A 8 -8.41 10.33 -5.22
CA ALA A 8 -8.17 8.96 -4.76
C ALA A 8 -9.51 8.28 -4.45
N PRO A 9 -9.76 7.05 -4.96
CA PRO A 9 -10.98 6.32 -4.62
C PRO A 9 -11.11 6.12 -3.12
N GLU A 10 -12.30 6.42 -2.59
CA GLU A 10 -12.61 6.16 -1.18
C GLU A 10 -12.66 4.66 -0.94
N PHE A 11 -12.23 4.25 0.24
CA PHE A 11 -12.31 2.84 0.65
C PHE A 11 -12.73 2.76 2.12
N THR A 12 -13.32 1.62 2.47
CA THR A 12 -13.55 1.22 3.85
C THR A 12 -13.29 -0.27 3.93
N LEU A 13 -12.21 -0.65 4.59
CA LEU A 13 -11.75 -2.04 4.69
C LEU A 13 -11.34 -2.35 6.12
N LEU A 14 -11.26 -3.65 6.42
CA LEU A 14 -10.73 -4.11 7.70
C LEU A 14 -9.21 -4.11 7.67
N ASP A 15 -8.59 -3.74 8.79
CA ASP A 15 -7.17 -3.92 9.01
C ASP A 15 -6.87 -5.31 9.59
N ALA A 16 -5.62 -5.55 9.96
CA ALA A 16 -5.20 -6.85 10.52
C ALA A 16 -5.84 -7.16 11.88
N ASP A 17 -6.37 -6.18 12.57
CA ASP A 17 -7.07 -6.33 13.84
C ASP A 17 -8.59 -6.35 13.66
N SER A 18 -9.07 -6.49 12.43
CA SER A 18 -10.48 -6.48 12.04
C SER A 18 -11.21 -5.18 12.40
N LYS A 19 -10.47 -4.08 12.44
CA LYS A 19 -11.04 -2.74 12.63
C LYS A 19 -11.28 -2.09 11.27
N SER A 20 -12.39 -1.37 11.16
CA SER A 20 -12.74 -0.64 9.94
C SER A 20 -11.84 0.59 9.75
N VAL A 21 -11.21 0.70 8.57
CA VAL A 21 -10.34 1.82 8.21
C VAL A 21 -10.83 2.41 6.89
N SER A 22 -10.99 3.71 6.85
CA SER A 22 -11.42 4.45 5.66
C SER A 22 -10.39 5.50 5.26
N LEU A 23 -10.31 5.84 3.98
CA LEU A 23 -9.43 6.91 3.50
C LEU A 23 -9.75 8.24 4.20
N SER A 24 -11.03 8.52 4.43
CA SER A 24 -11.45 9.74 5.12
C SER A 24 -10.92 9.88 6.55
N ASP A 25 -10.49 8.78 7.19
CA ASP A 25 -9.87 8.81 8.51
C ASP A 25 -8.52 9.55 8.51
N PHE A 26 -7.93 9.71 7.33
CA PHE A 26 -6.64 10.36 7.14
C PHE A 26 -6.76 11.75 6.49
N ALA A 27 -7.94 12.34 6.48
CA ALA A 27 -8.15 13.68 5.93
C ALA A 27 -7.21 14.70 6.60
N GLY A 28 -6.57 15.54 5.79
CA GLY A 28 -5.58 16.51 6.27
C GLY A 28 -4.15 15.97 6.38
N LYS A 29 -3.96 14.68 6.14
CA LYS A 29 -2.63 14.05 6.15
C LYS A 29 -2.31 13.48 4.77
N LYS A 30 -1.02 13.40 4.46
CA LYS A 30 -0.57 12.66 3.28
C LYS A 30 -0.54 11.17 3.60
N VAL A 31 -0.85 10.34 2.59
CA VAL A 31 -0.88 8.88 2.71
C VAL A 31 0.01 8.26 1.64
N VAL A 32 0.94 7.42 2.05
CA VAL A 32 1.67 6.52 1.15
C VAL A 32 0.93 5.19 1.16
N LEU A 33 0.29 4.88 0.05
CA LEU A 33 -0.50 3.66 -0.11
C LEU A 33 0.24 2.72 -1.06
N TRP A 34 0.70 1.59 -0.55
CA TRP A 34 1.42 0.60 -1.34
C TRP A 34 0.69 -0.74 -1.36
N PHE A 35 0.79 -1.43 -2.49
CA PHE A 35 0.08 -2.69 -2.72
C PHE A 35 1.07 -3.84 -2.87
N PHE A 36 0.70 -5.02 -2.38
CA PHE A 36 1.50 -6.22 -2.49
C PHE A 36 0.60 -7.45 -2.74
N PRO A 37 1.10 -8.49 -3.46
CA PRO A 37 0.24 -9.59 -3.89
C PRO A 37 -0.13 -10.56 -2.78
N LYS A 38 0.81 -10.89 -1.90
CA LYS A 38 0.61 -11.81 -0.77
C LYS A 38 1.57 -11.49 0.35
N ALA A 39 1.09 -11.64 1.58
CA ALA A 39 1.95 -11.61 2.76
C ALA A 39 3.05 -12.67 2.65
N ASN A 40 4.23 -12.39 3.22
CA ASN A 40 5.40 -13.28 3.24
C ASN A 40 6.05 -13.57 1.88
N THR A 41 5.78 -12.79 0.84
CA THR A 41 6.50 -12.87 -0.43
C THR A 41 7.81 -12.07 -0.30
N PRO A 42 8.99 -12.64 -0.63
CA PRO A 42 10.29 -12.02 -0.31
C PRO A 42 10.49 -10.58 -0.77
N GLY A 43 10.17 -10.27 -2.02
CA GLY A 43 10.31 -8.90 -2.53
C GLY A 43 9.44 -7.89 -1.80
N TRP A 44 8.24 -8.29 -1.42
CA TRP A 44 7.28 -7.46 -0.70
C TRP A 44 7.66 -7.28 0.76
N GLN A 45 8.29 -8.28 1.37
CA GLN A 45 8.83 -8.14 2.72
C GLN A 45 9.94 -7.10 2.76
N ILE A 46 10.82 -7.07 1.77
CA ILE A 46 11.90 -6.08 1.68
C ILE A 46 11.32 -4.67 1.57
N GLU A 47 10.34 -4.48 0.71
CA GLU A 47 9.65 -3.19 0.55
C GLU A 47 8.98 -2.76 1.87
N GLY A 48 8.22 -3.67 2.50
CA GLY A 48 7.56 -3.40 3.77
C GLY A 48 8.53 -3.07 4.90
N LYS A 49 9.66 -3.76 4.96
CA LYS A 49 10.70 -3.47 5.96
C LYS A 49 11.34 -2.10 5.73
N GLY A 50 11.48 -1.66 4.48
CA GLY A 50 11.92 -0.32 4.16
C GLY A 50 10.99 0.74 4.76
N PHE A 51 9.69 0.59 4.58
CA PHE A 51 8.71 1.47 5.21
C PHE A 51 8.73 1.39 6.73
N ARG A 52 8.91 0.19 7.30
CA ARG A 52 9.07 0.01 8.74
C ARG A 52 10.26 0.80 9.28
N ASP A 53 11.40 0.68 8.63
CA ASP A 53 12.65 1.31 9.08
C ASP A 53 12.60 2.83 8.94
N GLU A 54 11.85 3.35 7.98
CA GLU A 54 11.68 4.78 7.74
C GLU A 54 10.38 5.35 8.36
N PHE A 55 9.65 4.54 9.12
CA PHE A 55 8.35 4.92 9.67
C PHE A 55 8.35 6.26 10.42
N GLN A 56 9.34 6.47 11.29
CA GLN A 56 9.42 7.70 12.07
C GLN A 56 9.67 8.92 11.17
N ASN A 57 10.46 8.77 10.12
CA ASN A 57 10.73 9.85 9.18
C ASN A 57 9.46 10.27 8.42
N PHE A 58 8.61 9.31 8.05
CA PHE A 58 7.30 9.61 7.46
C PHE A 58 6.38 10.28 8.48
N ALA A 59 6.33 9.77 9.70
CA ALA A 59 5.51 10.33 10.77
C ALA A 59 5.90 11.78 11.08
N ASP A 60 7.18 12.09 11.10
CA ASP A 60 7.71 13.44 11.33
C ASP A 60 7.26 14.43 10.24
N LYS A 61 6.96 13.93 9.04
CA LYS A 61 6.43 14.72 7.93
C LYS A 61 4.90 14.70 7.86
N ASN A 62 4.23 14.14 8.88
CA ASN A 62 2.78 13.97 8.95
C ASN A 62 2.22 13.10 7.79
N ILE A 63 2.93 12.03 7.46
CA ILE A 63 2.57 11.09 6.40
C ILE A 63 2.26 9.74 7.01
N GLU A 64 1.07 9.20 6.68
CA GLU A 64 0.67 7.85 7.07
C GLU A 64 1.11 6.84 6.01
N ILE A 65 1.49 5.64 6.45
CA ILE A 65 1.83 4.54 5.56
C ILE A 65 0.73 3.50 5.66
N ILE A 66 0.21 3.07 4.50
CA ILE A 66 -0.82 2.03 4.43
C ILE A 66 -0.39 1.00 3.40
N GLY A 67 -0.33 -0.28 3.82
CA GLY A 67 -0.16 -1.40 2.92
C GLY A 67 -1.50 -2.07 2.65
N CYS A 68 -1.66 -2.68 1.47
CA CYS A 68 -2.90 -3.36 1.10
C CYS A 68 -2.61 -4.60 0.28
N SER A 69 -3.26 -5.70 0.63
CA SER A 69 -3.26 -6.94 -0.14
C SER A 69 -4.62 -7.62 -0.07
N ALA A 70 -4.77 -8.72 -0.78
CA ALA A 70 -5.99 -9.53 -0.75
C ALA A 70 -6.00 -10.55 0.41
N ASP A 71 -5.01 -10.53 1.28
CA ASP A 71 -4.94 -11.48 2.41
C ASP A 71 -6.00 -11.16 3.47
N PRO A 72 -6.55 -12.20 4.14
CA PRO A 72 -7.46 -12.00 5.26
C PRO A 72 -6.73 -11.46 6.50
N PRO A 73 -7.45 -10.88 7.48
CA PRO A 73 -6.84 -10.30 8.68
C PRO A 73 -5.87 -11.22 9.41
N LYS A 74 -6.19 -12.51 9.51
CA LYS A 74 -5.33 -13.50 10.18
C LYS A 74 -3.96 -13.60 9.55
N LYS A 75 -3.88 -13.65 8.21
CA LYS A 75 -2.60 -13.68 7.47
C LYS A 75 -1.86 -12.36 7.54
N GLN A 76 -2.56 -11.25 7.45
CA GLN A 76 -1.98 -9.92 7.62
C GLN A 76 -1.36 -9.77 9.00
N LYS A 77 -2.05 -10.22 10.05
CA LYS A 77 -1.56 -10.16 11.42
C LYS A 77 -0.25 -10.92 11.59
N LYS A 78 -0.15 -12.13 11.01
CA LYS A 78 1.08 -12.91 11.01
C LYS A 78 2.22 -12.19 10.30
N PHE A 79 1.94 -11.58 9.17
CA PHE A 79 2.92 -10.81 8.39
C PHE A 79 3.44 -9.61 9.19
N ILE A 80 2.53 -8.87 9.81
CA ILE A 80 2.86 -7.71 10.65
C ILE A 80 3.74 -8.16 11.84
N ASN A 81 3.33 -9.20 12.55
CA ASN A 81 4.06 -9.67 13.73
C ASN A 81 5.44 -10.22 13.38
N LYS A 82 5.56 -10.95 12.28
CA LYS A 82 6.84 -11.51 11.82
C LYS A 82 7.86 -10.43 11.46
N ASN A 83 7.40 -9.30 10.93
CA ASN A 83 8.26 -8.23 10.42
C ASN A 83 8.25 -6.97 11.29
N ASP A 84 7.52 -6.95 12.40
CA ASP A 84 7.41 -5.80 13.32
C ASP A 84 6.93 -4.52 12.64
N PHE A 85 5.95 -4.63 11.76
CA PHE A 85 5.36 -3.47 11.08
C PHE A 85 4.51 -2.64 12.06
N GLN A 86 4.72 -1.32 12.06
CA GLN A 86 4.00 -0.37 12.92
C GLN A 86 2.84 0.31 12.20
N TYR A 87 2.77 0.22 10.89
CA TYR A 87 1.78 0.92 10.07
C TYR A 87 0.59 0.02 9.73
N THR A 88 -0.47 0.66 9.25
CA THR A 88 -1.73 -0.01 8.92
C THR A 88 -1.58 -0.90 7.68
N MET A 89 -2.13 -2.12 7.77
CA MET A 89 -2.20 -3.07 6.66
C MET A 89 -3.66 -3.43 6.43
N LEU A 90 -4.16 -3.17 5.22
CA LEU A 90 -5.56 -3.42 4.85
C LEU A 90 -5.74 -4.78 4.20
N CYS A 91 -6.92 -5.34 4.39
CA CYS A 91 -7.32 -6.67 3.93
C CYS A 91 -8.44 -6.51 2.89
N ASP A 92 -8.09 -6.55 1.61
CA ASP A 92 -9.05 -6.39 0.51
C ASP A 92 -9.40 -7.75 -0.11
N GLU A 93 -10.02 -8.62 0.67
CA GLU A 93 -10.35 -10.00 0.26
C GLU A 93 -11.21 -10.06 -1.01
N ASN A 94 -12.08 -9.07 -1.21
CA ASN A 94 -12.99 -9.01 -2.35
C ASN A 94 -12.39 -8.25 -3.55
N HIS A 95 -11.17 -7.76 -3.44
CA HIS A 95 -10.46 -7.02 -4.50
C HIS A 95 -11.15 -5.70 -4.93
N GLU A 96 -12.02 -5.14 -4.12
CA GLU A 96 -12.75 -3.90 -4.44
C GLU A 96 -11.80 -2.69 -4.54
N MET A 97 -10.96 -2.50 -3.54
CA MET A 97 -9.97 -1.42 -3.52
C MET A 97 -8.90 -1.63 -4.59
N LEU A 98 -8.44 -2.87 -4.75
CA LEU A 98 -7.42 -3.22 -5.75
C LEU A 98 -7.91 -2.88 -7.16
N LYS A 99 -9.17 -3.15 -7.46
CA LYS A 99 -9.79 -2.80 -8.74
C LYS A 99 -9.99 -1.29 -8.88
N ALA A 100 -10.45 -0.63 -7.83
CA ALA A 100 -10.69 0.82 -7.83
C ALA A 100 -9.41 1.60 -8.09
N TYR A 101 -8.28 1.15 -7.53
CA TYR A 101 -6.97 1.78 -7.76
C TYR A 101 -6.25 1.30 -9.01
N GLY A 102 -6.86 0.38 -9.77
CA GLY A 102 -6.29 -0.08 -11.04
C GLY A 102 -5.06 -0.97 -10.91
N VAL A 103 -4.84 -1.58 -9.75
CA VAL A 103 -3.68 -2.44 -9.47
C VAL A 103 -3.99 -3.94 -9.63
N TRP A 104 -5.25 -4.30 -9.76
CA TRP A 104 -5.70 -5.68 -9.99
C TRP A 104 -5.88 -5.93 -11.47
N GLY A 105 -5.20 -6.92 -12.02
CA GLY A 105 -5.30 -7.22 -13.45
C GLY A 105 -4.57 -8.48 -13.87
N LYS A 106 -4.63 -8.76 -15.16
CA LYS A 106 -3.97 -9.92 -15.77
C LYS A 106 -2.46 -9.72 -15.81
N LYS A 107 -1.75 -10.73 -15.37
CA LYS A 107 -0.29 -10.81 -15.42
C LYS A 107 0.15 -12.04 -16.18
N LYS A 108 1.31 -11.97 -16.85
CA LYS A 108 1.94 -13.11 -17.50
C LYS A 108 3.24 -13.46 -16.82
N PHE A 109 3.43 -14.75 -16.56
CA PHE A 109 4.68 -15.27 -16.06
C PHE A 109 4.93 -16.66 -16.66
N MET A 110 6.03 -16.81 -17.37
CA MET A 110 6.40 -18.07 -18.04
C MET A 110 5.31 -18.63 -18.96
N GLY A 111 4.64 -17.75 -19.73
CA GLY A 111 3.59 -18.13 -20.66
C GLY A 111 2.23 -18.40 -20.04
N ARG A 112 2.10 -18.28 -18.72
CA ARG A 112 0.83 -18.42 -18.01
C ARG A 112 0.24 -17.07 -17.66
N GLU A 113 -1.05 -16.91 -17.91
CA GLU A 113 -1.81 -15.74 -17.46
C GLU A 113 -2.42 -16.01 -16.08
N TYR A 114 -2.38 -15.01 -15.21
CA TYR A 114 -3.02 -15.07 -13.90
C TYR A 114 -3.47 -13.68 -13.48
N MET A 115 -4.43 -13.61 -12.55
CA MET A 115 -4.84 -12.35 -11.96
C MET A 115 -3.90 -12.02 -10.80
N GLY A 116 -3.43 -10.79 -10.76
CA GLY A 116 -2.48 -10.38 -9.73
C GLY A 116 -2.48 -8.90 -9.47
N ILE A 117 -1.68 -8.49 -8.49
CA ILE A 117 -1.56 -7.12 -8.02
C ILE A 117 -0.30 -6.50 -8.59
N SER A 118 -0.45 -5.32 -9.20
CA SER A 118 0.68 -4.54 -9.71
C SER A 118 1.42 -3.86 -8.56
N ARG A 119 2.75 -3.80 -8.66
CA ARG A 119 3.59 -3.09 -7.68
C ARG A 119 3.54 -1.60 -7.95
N ILE A 120 2.49 -0.96 -7.47
CA ILE A 120 2.27 0.47 -7.61
C ILE A 120 2.09 1.07 -6.23
N THR A 121 2.71 2.23 -5.99
CA THR A 121 2.54 3.00 -4.76
C THR A 121 1.98 4.36 -5.13
N TYR A 122 0.97 4.81 -4.40
CA TYR A 122 0.35 6.11 -4.57
C TYR A 122 0.69 7.00 -3.38
N LEU A 123 1.05 8.25 -3.66
CA LEU A 123 1.12 9.30 -2.65
C LEU A 123 -0.14 10.14 -2.78
N ILE A 124 -0.96 10.14 -1.72
CA ILE A 124 -2.23 10.86 -1.65
C ILE A 124 -2.02 12.09 -0.78
N ASP A 125 -2.43 13.27 -1.27
CA ASP A 125 -2.28 14.50 -0.50
C ASP A 125 -3.38 14.66 0.58
N GLY A 126 -3.27 15.69 1.40
CA GLY A 126 -4.22 15.91 2.50
C GLY A 126 -5.64 16.23 2.06
N SER A 127 -5.87 16.57 0.79
CA SER A 127 -7.20 16.80 0.22
C SER A 127 -7.81 15.55 -0.43
N GLY A 128 -7.07 14.43 -0.45
CA GLY A 128 -7.54 13.18 -1.02
C GLY A 128 -7.28 13.03 -2.52
N LYS A 129 -6.36 13.81 -3.08
CA LYS A 129 -5.96 13.70 -4.49
C LYS A 129 -4.63 12.98 -4.62
N ILE A 130 -4.44 12.30 -5.74
CA ILE A 130 -3.19 11.62 -6.06
C ILE A 130 -2.11 12.68 -6.37
N GLU A 131 -1.09 12.73 -5.54
CA GLU A 131 0.04 13.64 -5.71
C GLU A 131 1.12 13.02 -6.60
N LYS A 132 1.42 11.73 -6.41
CA LYS A 132 2.42 10.99 -7.19
C LYS A 132 2.03 9.53 -7.36
N VAL A 133 2.51 8.91 -8.43
CA VAL A 133 2.34 7.49 -8.73
C VAL A 133 3.71 6.87 -8.96
N TYR A 134 4.05 5.82 -8.23
CA TYR A 134 5.30 5.09 -8.35
C TYR A 134 5.00 3.72 -8.94
N SER A 135 5.24 3.56 -10.25
CA SER A 135 4.98 2.30 -10.98
C SER A 135 6.22 1.44 -11.15
N LYS A 136 7.39 2.02 -10.98
CA LYS A 136 8.68 1.30 -11.01
C LYS A 136 9.39 1.57 -9.70
N VAL A 137 9.60 0.51 -8.90
CA VAL A 137 10.19 0.67 -7.56
C VAL A 137 11.38 -0.28 -7.38
N ASN A 138 12.40 0.22 -6.67
CA ASN A 138 13.44 -0.62 -6.12
C ASN A 138 13.03 -0.98 -4.69
N THR A 139 12.71 -2.25 -4.45
CA THR A 139 12.18 -2.69 -3.16
C THR A 139 13.09 -2.38 -1.97
N LYS A 140 14.41 -2.34 -2.19
CA LYS A 140 15.38 -2.07 -1.13
C LYS A 140 15.45 -0.59 -0.73
N THR A 141 15.15 0.33 -1.66
CA THR A 141 15.34 1.77 -1.44
C THR A 141 14.06 2.58 -1.56
N HIS A 142 12.93 1.93 -1.86
CA HIS A 142 11.67 2.62 -2.21
C HIS A 142 11.23 3.64 -1.15
N ALA A 143 11.22 3.27 0.12
CA ALA A 143 10.81 4.18 1.19
C ALA A 143 11.71 5.42 1.25
N LYS A 144 13.02 5.25 1.14
CA LYS A 144 13.99 6.35 1.12
C LYS A 144 13.83 7.22 -0.13
N ASP A 145 13.57 6.59 -1.28
CA ASP A 145 13.37 7.30 -2.54
C ASP A 145 12.15 8.22 -2.46
N ILE A 146 11.07 7.77 -1.86
CA ILE A 146 9.88 8.59 -1.63
C ILE A 146 10.21 9.76 -0.69
N LEU A 147 10.89 9.50 0.42
CA LEU A 147 11.27 10.54 1.39
C LEU A 147 12.13 11.63 0.76
N CYS A 148 13.04 11.27 -0.14
CA CYS A 148 13.91 12.23 -0.82
C CYS A 148 13.15 13.19 -1.72
N GLU A 149 11.96 12.82 -2.19
CA GLU A 149 11.14 13.65 -3.08
C GLU A 149 10.15 14.57 -2.36
N LEU A 150 10.05 14.43 -1.05
CA LEU A 150 9.06 15.16 -0.24
C LEU A 150 9.59 16.44 0.38
#